data_f337640f4ce7252faf46a0f9135dac8a
#
_entry.id   f337640f4ce7252faf46a0f9135dac8a
#
_cell.length_a   1.000
_cell.length_b   1.000
_cell.length_c   1.000
_cell.angle_alpha   90.00
_cell.angle_beta   90.00
_cell.angle_gamma   90.00
#
_symmetry.space_group_name_H-M   'P 1'
#
loop_
_entity.id
_entity.type
_entity.pdbx_description
1 polymer ?
#
loop_
_entity_poly.entity_id
_entity_poly.type
_entity_poly.pdbx_seq_one_letter_code
_entity_poly.pdbx_strand_id
1 'polypeptide(L)'
;MMKRLIFALLSAALFAAVSPSARAGQDASAAAHAERMALIGAADAGRGAAALPQQQQEAAQADRERAQDQSEAQQDAREQARDAQEAARDAREAARDKYEAGLDAIDDSRWDEAREQFDQIVRDGGSNADAALYWRAYCEDKLGRRQDALATIADLEQKYPQSRWQNDAKALDLQVRHETGQPVSPQSQSDEELKLLAINGLMQSDPSQALPLLEKVLSGTGTPRLKERALFVLAQSGTPEASQILVRIAQGNSNPELQTKAVKYLGLFGGSRGIDALSQVYASSNDEEVKRAILQSFMLAGARDRLYAAAQGEKDADLQREAVQMLGVSGARDDLWKLYQTTPPEEVRRAILQAMFIAGDADHLENLAKSEKDEDLRIAAIHDMGLIGSDRTGSTLISMYAGAKDPSTSRAVLQALFLQGDAQAIVDIARKETDPEMKKDAVQKLSLMHSKVATDYLLEILNK
;
A
#
# COMPACT_ATOMS: atom_id res chain seq x y z
N MET A 1 -1.65 -23.01 2.28
CA MET A 1 -1.16 -22.67 3.63
C MET A 1 0.14 -21.86 3.61
N MET A 2 1.18 -22.26 2.87
CA MET A 2 2.48 -21.53 2.85
C MET A 2 2.47 -20.13 2.21
N LYS A 3 1.58 -19.85 1.24
CA LYS A 3 1.43 -18.52 0.61
C LYS A 3 0.70 -17.48 1.49
N ARG A 4 -0.18 -17.93 2.41
CA ARG A 4 -0.89 -17.03 3.35
C ARG A 4 0.02 -16.53 4.48
N LEU A 5 1.05 -17.30 4.88
CA LEU A 5 2.02 -16.88 5.88
C LEU A 5 2.96 -15.76 5.39
N ILE A 6 3.28 -15.73 4.09
CA ILE A 6 4.17 -14.71 3.51
C ILE A 6 3.49 -13.33 3.46
N PHE A 7 2.17 -13.27 3.21
CA PHE A 7 1.43 -12.02 3.19
C PHE A 7 1.21 -11.44 4.59
N ALA A 8 0.93 -12.27 5.58
CA ALA A 8 0.74 -11.83 6.97
C ALA A 8 2.06 -11.35 7.62
N LEU A 9 3.21 -11.94 7.25
CA LEU A 9 4.52 -11.53 7.75
C LEU A 9 5.02 -10.23 7.09
N LEU A 10 4.62 -9.94 5.85
CA LEU A 10 4.94 -8.68 5.18
C LEU A 10 4.14 -7.49 5.75
N SER A 11 2.89 -7.68 6.13
CA SER A 11 2.08 -6.62 6.77
C SER A 11 2.62 -6.22 8.15
N ALA A 12 3.11 -7.18 8.95
CA ALA A 12 3.62 -6.89 10.30
C ALA A 12 5.00 -6.22 10.33
N ALA A 13 5.81 -6.38 9.28
CA ALA A 13 7.13 -5.73 9.18
C ALA A 13 7.07 -4.28 8.67
N LEU A 14 5.97 -3.89 8.02
CA LEU A 14 5.80 -2.52 7.48
C LEU A 14 5.41 -1.47 8.54
N PHE A 15 4.91 -1.86 9.71
CA PHE A 15 4.36 -0.94 10.70
C PHE A 15 5.38 -0.28 11.65
N ALA A 16 6.67 -0.64 11.59
CA ALA A 16 7.65 -0.18 12.59
C ALA A 16 8.58 0.97 12.15
N ALA A 17 8.50 1.49 10.93
CA ALA A 17 9.53 2.42 10.44
C ALA A 17 9.03 3.46 9.43
N VAL A 18 8.09 4.31 9.82
CA VAL A 18 7.83 5.54 9.04
C VAL A 18 7.82 6.73 9.97
N SER A 19 8.93 7.48 9.99
CA SER A 19 8.98 8.85 10.48
C SER A 19 8.91 9.80 9.29
N PRO A 20 8.25 10.92 9.42
CA PRO A 20 7.87 11.75 8.31
C PRO A 20 8.71 12.99 8.16
N SER A 21 8.99 13.37 6.95
CA SER A 21 9.21 14.76 6.58
C SER A 21 9.06 14.92 5.06
N ALA A 22 8.33 15.90 4.64
CA ALA A 22 8.58 16.74 3.50
C ALA A 22 7.39 17.10 2.61
N ARG A 23 7.05 18.32 2.65
CA ARG A 23 6.62 19.14 1.50
C ARG A 23 7.13 20.55 1.70
N ALA A 24 8.28 20.86 1.08
CA ALA A 24 8.78 22.24 0.97
C ALA A 24 9.66 22.40 -0.28
N GLY A 25 9.11 22.16 -1.45
CA GLY A 25 9.85 22.25 -2.72
C GLY A 25 9.64 23.54 -3.51
N GLN A 26 8.81 24.49 -3.08
CA GLN A 26 8.62 25.77 -3.81
C GLN A 26 8.99 27.03 -3.02
N ASP A 27 9.06 27.00 -1.70
CA ASP A 27 9.45 28.16 -0.89
C ASP A 27 10.95 28.18 -0.51
N ALA A 28 11.65 27.05 -0.64
CA ALA A 28 13.08 26.96 -0.35
C ALA A 28 13.97 27.78 -1.32
N SER A 29 13.50 28.01 -2.54
CA SER A 29 14.22 28.86 -3.52
C SER A 29 14.23 30.33 -3.12
N ALA A 30 13.17 30.82 -2.49
CA ALA A 30 13.08 32.21 -2.03
C ALA A 30 13.88 32.41 -0.73
N ALA A 31 13.84 31.43 0.18
CA ALA A 31 14.62 31.47 1.43
C ALA A 31 16.14 31.34 1.18
N ALA A 32 16.56 30.44 0.29
CA ALA A 32 17.97 30.30 -0.08
C ALA A 32 18.51 31.51 -0.84
N HIS A 33 17.65 32.26 -1.57
CA HIS A 33 18.04 33.51 -2.21
C HIS A 33 18.20 34.63 -1.18
N ALA A 34 17.35 34.69 -0.16
CA ALA A 34 17.46 35.66 0.95
C ALA A 34 18.69 35.40 1.83
N GLU A 35 19.01 34.15 2.12
CA GLU A 35 20.21 33.74 2.87
C GLU A 35 21.51 34.04 2.08
N ARG A 36 21.51 33.80 0.77
CA ARG A 36 22.65 34.13 -0.09
C ARG A 36 22.89 35.64 -0.18
N MET A 37 21.85 36.47 -0.20
CA MET A 37 21.97 37.91 -0.19
C MET A 37 22.40 38.46 1.17
N ALA A 38 22.03 37.77 2.28
CA ALA A 38 22.51 38.11 3.63
C ALA A 38 24.00 37.78 3.82
N LEU A 39 24.47 36.66 3.23
CA LEU A 39 25.90 36.26 3.27
C LEU A 39 26.81 37.14 2.39
N ILE A 40 26.30 37.68 1.27
CA ILE A 40 27.07 38.63 0.41
C ILE A 40 27.17 40.00 1.08
N GLY A 41 26.14 40.41 1.87
CA GLY A 41 26.19 41.63 2.66
C GLY A 41 27.13 41.57 3.88
N ALA A 42 27.44 40.36 4.39
CA ALA A 42 28.31 40.16 5.55
C ALA A 42 29.82 40.13 5.22
N ALA A 43 30.20 39.94 3.95
CA ALA A 43 31.61 39.87 3.54
C ALA A 43 32.26 41.23 3.31
N ASP A 44 31.48 42.32 3.20
CA ASP A 44 32.02 43.68 2.95
C ASP A 44 32.01 44.63 4.17
N ALA A 45 31.61 44.12 5.37
CA ALA A 45 31.54 44.89 6.61
C ALA A 45 32.67 44.57 7.62
N GLY A 46 33.85 44.34 7.10
CA GLY A 46 35.06 44.13 7.91
C GLY A 46 35.78 45.40 8.29
N ARG A 47 35.12 46.47 8.73
CA ARG A 47 35.70 47.58 9.51
C ARG A 47 34.58 48.47 10.07
N GLY A 48 34.30 48.38 11.34
CA GLY A 48 33.45 49.30 12.09
C GLY A 48 32.21 48.62 12.69
N ALA A 49 32.37 47.83 13.71
CA ALA A 49 31.28 47.35 14.51
C ALA A 49 30.69 48.50 15.36
N ALA A 50 29.80 49.30 14.75
CA ALA A 50 28.85 50.09 15.52
C ALA A 50 27.71 49.13 15.94
N ALA A 51 27.53 48.91 17.25
CA ALA A 51 26.41 48.12 17.78
C ALA A 51 25.10 48.68 17.22
N LEU A 52 24.31 47.83 16.61
CA LEU A 52 22.94 48.17 16.17
C LEU A 52 22.16 48.74 17.34
N PRO A 53 21.34 49.80 17.18
CA PRO A 53 20.50 50.32 18.24
C PRO A 53 19.67 49.20 18.86
N GLN A 54 19.56 49.16 20.18
CA GLN A 54 18.82 48.12 20.93
C GLN A 54 17.45 47.81 20.34
N GLN A 55 16.72 48.81 19.87
CA GLN A 55 15.42 48.65 19.20
C GLN A 55 15.45 47.80 17.90
N GLN A 56 16.56 47.87 17.14
CA GLN A 56 16.70 47.02 15.93
C GLN A 56 17.08 45.58 16.27
N GLN A 57 17.78 45.36 17.38
CA GLN A 57 18.07 44.00 17.86
C GLN A 57 16.82 43.34 18.40
N GLU A 58 15.99 44.06 19.19
CA GLU A 58 14.71 43.58 19.71
C GLU A 58 13.71 43.27 18.58
N ALA A 59 13.63 44.13 17.55
CA ALA A 59 12.79 43.89 16.36
C ALA A 59 13.23 42.64 15.57
N ALA A 60 14.54 42.48 15.35
CA ALA A 60 15.08 41.30 14.66
C ALA A 60 14.91 40.00 15.48
N GLN A 61 14.92 40.09 16.80
CA GLN A 61 14.64 38.95 17.67
C GLN A 61 13.15 38.58 17.67
N ALA A 62 12.25 39.57 17.74
CA ALA A 62 10.80 39.34 17.64
C ALA A 62 10.40 38.77 16.26
N ASP A 63 11.07 39.15 15.17
CA ASP A 63 10.81 38.60 13.84
C ASP A 63 11.33 37.14 13.72
N ARG A 64 12.44 36.83 14.38
CA ARG A 64 12.93 35.43 14.44
C ARG A 64 12.01 34.54 15.28
N GLU A 65 11.53 35.02 16.42
CA GLU A 65 10.57 34.31 17.26
C GLU A 65 9.26 34.06 16.49
N ARG A 66 8.72 35.06 15.79
CA ARG A 66 7.54 34.89 14.94
C ARG A 66 7.75 33.89 13.80
N ALA A 67 8.94 33.90 13.18
CA ALA A 67 9.28 32.96 12.12
C ALA A 67 9.42 31.50 12.66
N GLN A 68 9.94 31.36 13.88
CA GLN A 68 9.99 30.09 14.58
C GLN A 68 8.59 29.58 14.94
N ASP A 69 7.76 30.42 15.56
CA ASP A 69 6.37 30.09 15.89
C ASP A 69 5.56 29.70 14.65
N GLN A 70 5.76 30.38 13.52
CA GLN A 70 5.11 30.05 12.25
C GLN A 70 5.62 28.72 11.68
N SER A 71 6.91 28.43 11.83
CA SER A 71 7.50 27.17 11.40
C SER A 71 6.98 26.00 12.24
N GLU A 72 6.93 26.14 13.55
CA GLU A 72 6.40 25.14 14.47
C GLU A 72 4.90 24.89 14.21
N ALA A 73 4.10 25.97 14.07
CA ALA A 73 2.67 25.83 13.74
C ALA A 73 2.44 25.14 12.37
N GLN A 74 3.30 25.37 11.39
CA GLN A 74 3.24 24.68 10.11
C GLN A 74 3.66 23.21 10.22
N GLN A 75 4.64 22.88 11.06
CA GLN A 75 5.04 21.51 11.33
C GLN A 75 3.92 20.74 12.03
N ASP A 76 3.34 21.32 13.08
CA ASP A 76 2.22 20.71 13.80
C ASP A 76 1.00 20.48 12.90
N ALA A 77 0.67 21.45 12.04
CA ALA A 77 -0.43 21.29 11.08
C ALA A 77 -0.15 20.18 10.03
N ARG A 78 1.10 20.01 9.61
CA ARG A 78 1.50 18.93 8.71
C ARG A 78 1.46 17.57 9.39
N GLU A 79 1.90 17.49 10.64
CA GLU A 79 1.85 16.28 11.44
C GLU A 79 0.39 15.84 11.67
N GLN A 80 -0.48 16.78 12.10
CA GLN A 80 -1.91 16.50 12.24
C GLN A 80 -2.59 16.05 10.94
N ALA A 81 -2.24 16.67 9.80
CA ALA A 81 -2.79 16.27 8.50
C ALA A 81 -2.33 14.87 8.09
N ARG A 82 -1.08 14.51 8.42
CA ARG A 82 -0.54 13.18 8.16
C ARG A 82 -1.19 12.12 9.05
N ASP A 83 -1.29 12.40 10.35
CA ASP A 83 -1.94 11.47 11.30
C ASP A 83 -3.39 11.21 10.91
N ALA A 84 -4.09 12.25 10.43
CA ALA A 84 -5.45 12.10 9.91
C ALA A 84 -5.50 11.24 8.63
N GLN A 85 -4.51 11.36 7.74
CA GLN A 85 -4.41 10.51 6.53
C GLN A 85 -4.10 9.06 6.89
N GLU A 86 -3.17 8.84 7.83
CA GLU A 86 -2.83 7.51 8.32
C GLU A 86 -4.04 6.84 8.97
N ALA A 87 -4.73 7.53 9.88
CA ALA A 87 -5.95 7.03 10.50
C ALA A 87 -7.07 6.71 9.48
N ALA A 88 -7.23 7.54 8.44
CA ALA A 88 -8.19 7.27 7.36
C ALA A 88 -7.80 6.05 6.52
N ARG A 89 -6.51 5.82 6.30
CA ARG A 89 -5.99 4.63 5.61
C ARG A 89 -6.22 3.36 6.42
N ASP A 90 -5.87 3.40 7.71
CA ASP A 90 -6.06 2.27 8.62
C ASP A 90 -7.55 1.88 8.73
N ALA A 91 -8.43 2.88 8.78
CA ALA A 91 -9.87 2.65 8.77
C ALA A 91 -10.35 1.98 7.47
N ARG A 92 -9.80 2.36 6.31
CA ARG A 92 -10.11 1.71 5.01
C ARG A 92 -9.60 0.28 4.95
N GLU A 93 -8.39 0.04 5.44
CA GLU A 93 -7.79 -1.31 5.50
C GLU A 93 -8.60 -2.22 6.42
N ALA A 94 -8.94 -1.75 7.62
CA ALA A 94 -9.80 -2.48 8.56
C ALA A 94 -11.20 -2.79 7.98
N ALA A 95 -11.79 -1.86 7.22
CA ALA A 95 -13.06 -2.09 6.54
C ALA A 95 -12.94 -3.14 5.43
N ARG A 96 -11.81 -3.17 4.70
CA ARG A 96 -11.53 -4.19 3.69
C ARG A 96 -11.35 -5.57 4.31
N ASP A 97 -10.58 -5.67 5.40
CA ASP A 97 -10.36 -6.94 6.10
C ASP A 97 -11.67 -7.53 6.64
N LYS A 98 -12.54 -6.68 7.19
CA LYS A 98 -13.90 -7.09 7.59
C LYS A 98 -14.73 -7.58 6.41
N TYR A 99 -14.61 -6.91 5.25
CA TYR A 99 -15.32 -7.29 4.05
C TYR A 99 -14.88 -8.65 3.52
N GLU A 100 -13.57 -8.88 3.44
CA GLU A 100 -13.00 -10.18 3.04
C GLU A 100 -13.38 -11.29 4.02
N ALA A 101 -13.34 -11.02 5.32
CA ALA A 101 -13.80 -11.98 6.34
C ALA A 101 -15.30 -12.32 6.19
N GLY A 102 -16.12 -11.34 5.82
CA GLY A 102 -17.53 -11.56 5.50
C GLY A 102 -17.72 -12.48 4.29
N LEU A 103 -16.95 -12.29 3.22
CA LEU A 103 -17.00 -13.15 2.03
C LEU A 103 -16.48 -14.55 2.31
N ASP A 104 -15.41 -14.72 3.07
CA ASP A 104 -14.90 -16.01 3.51
C ASP A 104 -15.96 -16.77 4.35
N ALA A 105 -16.68 -16.06 5.20
CA ALA A 105 -17.78 -16.64 5.97
C ALA A 105 -18.97 -17.07 5.07
N ILE A 106 -19.26 -16.34 4.00
CA ILE A 106 -20.25 -16.76 2.97
C ILE A 106 -19.80 -18.05 2.28
N ASP A 107 -18.53 -18.15 1.88
CA ASP A 107 -18.00 -19.33 1.21
C ASP A 107 -18.08 -20.59 2.09
N ASP A 108 -17.88 -20.40 3.40
CA ASP A 108 -18.02 -21.44 4.41
C ASP A 108 -19.49 -21.68 4.85
N SER A 109 -20.45 -20.94 4.28
CA SER A 109 -21.89 -20.97 4.65
C SER A 109 -22.16 -20.58 6.11
N ARG A 110 -21.30 -19.77 6.71
CA ARG A 110 -21.45 -19.21 8.07
C ARG A 110 -22.25 -17.89 8.02
N TRP A 111 -23.54 -18.01 7.68
CA TRP A 111 -24.40 -16.89 7.32
C TRP A 111 -24.60 -15.84 8.43
N ASP A 112 -24.72 -16.24 9.70
CA ASP A 112 -24.86 -15.30 10.82
C ASP A 112 -23.58 -14.50 11.04
N GLU A 113 -22.42 -15.14 10.94
CA GLU A 113 -21.11 -14.48 11.06
C GLU A 113 -20.88 -13.50 9.90
N ALA A 114 -21.12 -13.94 8.67
CA ALA A 114 -21.05 -13.07 7.49
C ALA A 114 -21.95 -11.84 7.62
N ARG A 115 -23.21 -12.06 8.03
CA ARG A 115 -24.17 -10.97 8.24
C ARG A 115 -23.66 -9.96 9.28
N GLU A 116 -23.04 -10.42 10.36
CA GLU A 116 -22.52 -9.54 11.41
C GLU A 116 -21.36 -8.68 10.91
N GLN A 117 -20.43 -9.25 10.11
CA GLN A 117 -19.33 -8.50 9.49
C GLN A 117 -19.86 -7.39 8.57
N PHE A 118 -20.80 -7.70 7.68
CA PHE A 118 -21.39 -6.70 6.80
C PHE A 118 -22.24 -5.67 7.54
N ASP A 119 -22.94 -6.05 8.61
CA ASP A 119 -23.69 -5.14 9.44
C ASP A 119 -22.77 -4.12 10.17
N GLN A 120 -21.57 -4.52 10.57
CA GLN A 120 -20.56 -3.61 11.11
C GLN A 120 -20.08 -2.60 10.06
N ILE A 121 -19.78 -3.05 8.83
CA ILE A 121 -19.35 -2.18 7.73
C ILE A 121 -20.44 -1.15 7.41
N VAL A 122 -21.71 -1.57 7.40
CA VAL A 122 -22.84 -0.65 7.18
C VAL A 122 -22.95 0.40 8.29
N ARG A 123 -22.72 0.03 9.55
CA ARG A 123 -22.72 0.96 10.70
C ARG A 123 -21.56 1.94 10.67
N ASP A 124 -20.36 1.43 10.34
CA ASP A 124 -19.14 2.25 10.27
C ASP A 124 -19.19 3.23 9.09
N GLY A 125 -19.96 2.92 8.06
CA GLY A 125 -20.02 3.68 6.81
C GLY A 125 -18.74 3.46 5.98
N GLY A 126 -18.65 4.13 4.84
CA GLY A 126 -17.45 4.08 3.99
C GLY A 126 -17.72 3.61 2.56
N SER A 127 -16.66 3.37 1.81
CA SER A 127 -16.71 3.11 0.37
C SER A 127 -17.43 1.82 -0.04
N ASN A 128 -17.51 0.81 0.85
CA ASN A 128 -18.09 -0.50 0.58
C ASN A 128 -19.42 -0.73 1.31
N ALA A 129 -20.06 0.32 1.83
CA ALA A 129 -21.30 0.19 2.59
C ALA A 129 -22.47 -0.27 1.71
N ASP A 130 -22.50 0.08 0.42
CA ASP A 130 -23.48 -0.40 -0.54
C ASP A 130 -23.32 -1.90 -0.84
N ALA A 131 -22.10 -2.36 -1.05
CA ALA A 131 -21.78 -3.78 -1.20
C ALA A 131 -22.11 -4.57 0.09
N ALA A 132 -21.79 -4.02 1.26
CA ALA A 132 -22.11 -4.64 2.54
C ALA A 132 -23.62 -4.77 2.77
N LEU A 133 -24.42 -3.78 2.35
CA LEU A 133 -25.89 -3.90 2.37
C LEU A 133 -26.39 -5.05 1.47
N TYR A 134 -25.84 -5.19 0.26
CA TYR A 134 -26.19 -6.30 -0.61
C TYR A 134 -25.90 -7.65 0.03
N TRP A 135 -24.68 -7.85 0.53
CA TRP A 135 -24.28 -9.09 1.14
C TRP A 135 -25.00 -9.40 2.45
N ARG A 136 -25.32 -8.36 3.24
CA ARG A 136 -26.16 -8.50 4.43
C ARG A 136 -27.54 -9.02 4.05
N ALA A 137 -28.19 -8.43 3.04
CA ALA A 137 -29.50 -8.88 2.55
C ALA A 137 -29.42 -10.33 2.04
N TYR A 138 -28.36 -10.69 1.34
CA TYR A 138 -28.14 -12.08 0.89
C TYR A 138 -28.03 -13.05 2.05
N CYS A 139 -27.28 -12.73 3.11
CA CYS A 139 -27.19 -13.56 4.30
C CYS A 139 -28.54 -13.66 5.03
N GLU A 140 -29.29 -12.55 5.14
CA GLU A 140 -30.62 -12.54 5.75
C GLU A 140 -31.60 -13.45 4.99
N ASP A 141 -31.53 -13.48 3.67
CA ASP A 141 -32.29 -14.43 2.84
C ASP A 141 -31.91 -15.89 3.16
N LYS A 142 -30.61 -16.19 3.18
CA LYS A 142 -30.11 -17.56 3.52
C LYS A 142 -30.46 -18.01 4.93
N LEU A 143 -30.64 -17.09 5.86
CA LEU A 143 -31.11 -17.33 7.23
C LEU A 143 -32.65 -17.42 7.32
N GLY A 144 -33.37 -17.26 6.20
CA GLY A 144 -34.83 -17.26 6.18
C GLY A 144 -35.47 -15.97 6.72
N ARG A 145 -34.67 -14.92 6.99
CA ARG A 145 -35.12 -13.59 7.48
C ARG A 145 -35.55 -12.71 6.32
N ARG A 146 -36.54 -13.16 5.57
CA ARG A 146 -36.94 -12.55 4.29
C ARG A 146 -37.41 -11.10 4.41
N GLN A 147 -38.11 -10.75 5.49
CA GLN A 147 -38.56 -9.37 5.70
C GLN A 147 -37.37 -8.44 5.97
N ASP A 148 -36.39 -8.91 6.72
CA ASP A 148 -35.16 -8.17 6.97
C ASP A 148 -34.38 -7.98 5.66
N ALA A 149 -34.25 -9.03 4.85
CA ALA A 149 -33.60 -8.97 3.53
C ALA A 149 -34.25 -7.93 2.62
N LEU A 150 -35.59 -7.93 2.51
CA LEU A 150 -36.29 -6.92 1.71
C LEU A 150 -36.12 -5.50 2.24
N ALA A 151 -36.08 -5.31 3.57
CA ALA A 151 -35.82 -4.02 4.18
C ALA A 151 -34.39 -3.55 3.90
N THR A 152 -33.41 -4.44 3.98
CA THR A 152 -32.00 -4.17 3.67
C THR A 152 -31.81 -3.83 2.20
N ILE A 153 -32.47 -4.51 1.27
CA ILE A 153 -32.45 -4.18 -0.16
C ILE A 153 -33.02 -2.79 -0.41
N ALA A 154 -34.17 -2.46 0.19
CA ALA A 154 -34.77 -1.12 0.07
C ALA A 154 -33.84 -0.03 0.61
N ASP A 155 -33.11 -0.28 1.69
CA ASP A 155 -32.08 0.60 2.22
C ASP A 155 -30.96 0.85 1.22
N LEU A 156 -30.48 -0.20 0.53
CA LEU A 156 -29.46 -0.08 -0.51
C LEU A 156 -29.98 0.78 -1.67
N GLU A 157 -31.17 0.49 -2.16
CA GLU A 157 -31.77 1.21 -3.29
C GLU A 157 -31.97 2.71 -2.98
N GLN A 158 -32.38 3.02 -1.75
CA GLN A 158 -32.65 4.39 -1.31
C GLN A 158 -31.38 5.18 -1.02
N LYS A 159 -30.42 4.59 -0.27
CA LYS A 159 -29.22 5.28 0.21
C LYS A 159 -28.13 5.36 -0.88
N TYR A 160 -28.09 4.38 -1.77
CA TYR A 160 -27.06 4.27 -2.80
C TYR A 160 -27.64 4.08 -4.22
N PRO A 161 -28.43 5.05 -4.74
CA PRO A 161 -29.14 4.89 -6.03
C PRO A 161 -28.19 4.75 -7.23
N GLN A 162 -26.92 5.16 -7.10
CA GLN A 162 -25.89 5.04 -8.15
C GLN A 162 -24.97 3.85 -7.94
N SER A 163 -25.24 2.99 -6.95
CA SER A 163 -24.42 1.81 -6.69
C SER A 163 -24.43 0.83 -7.86
N ARG A 164 -23.28 0.23 -8.12
CA ARG A 164 -23.14 -0.86 -9.10
C ARG A 164 -23.81 -2.16 -8.64
N TRP A 165 -24.22 -2.25 -7.37
CA TRP A 165 -24.98 -3.37 -6.81
C TRP A 165 -26.49 -3.28 -7.04
N GLN A 166 -27.00 -2.20 -7.61
CA GLN A 166 -28.45 -1.99 -7.84
C GLN A 166 -29.10 -3.12 -8.65
N ASN A 167 -28.41 -3.63 -9.67
CA ASN A 167 -28.97 -4.71 -10.51
C ASN A 167 -29.00 -6.04 -9.76
N ASP A 168 -27.96 -6.33 -8.97
CA ASP A 168 -27.92 -7.54 -8.14
C ASP A 168 -28.92 -7.46 -6.98
N ALA A 169 -29.10 -6.30 -6.38
CA ALA A 169 -30.10 -6.05 -5.35
C ALA A 169 -31.54 -6.26 -5.86
N LYS A 170 -31.87 -5.73 -7.05
CA LYS A 170 -33.17 -5.98 -7.71
C LYS A 170 -33.37 -7.46 -8.02
N ALA A 171 -32.33 -8.16 -8.46
CA ALA A 171 -32.40 -9.58 -8.71
C ALA A 171 -32.70 -10.36 -7.43
N LEU A 172 -32.03 -10.01 -6.32
CA LEU A 172 -32.26 -10.58 -5.01
C LEU A 172 -33.67 -10.26 -4.47
N ASP A 173 -34.17 -9.01 -4.65
CA ASP A 173 -35.54 -8.64 -4.27
C ASP A 173 -36.57 -9.52 -4.97
N LEU A 174 -36.44 -9.72 -6.29
CA LEU A 174 -37.32 -10.61 -7.05
C LEU A 174 -37.27 -12.05 -6.55
N GLN A 175 -36.08 -12.56 -6.24
CA GLN A 175 -35.89 -13.90 -5.69
C GLN A 175 -36.59 -14.03 -4.33
N VAL A 176 -36.32 -13.13 -3.39
CA VAL A 176 -36.89 -13.14 -2.05
C VAL A 176 -38.42 -13.05 -2.08
N ARG A 177 -38.99 -12.18 -2.96
CA ARG A 177 -40.45 -12.05 -3.15
C ARG A 177 -41.07 -13.29 -3.76
N HIS A 178 -40.44 -13.93 -4.73
CA HIS A 178 -40.94 -15.15 -5.34
C HIS A 178 -41.00 -16.31 -4.34
N GLU A 179 -40.05 -16.37 -3.41
CA GLU A 179 -39.95 -17.41 -2.39
C GLU A 179 -40.89 -17.20 -1.16
N THR A 180 -41.58 -16.04 -1.07
CA THR A 180 -42.50 -15.75 0.05
C THR A 180 -43.75 -16.62 0.06
N GLY A 181 -43.93 -17.52 -0.89
CA GLY A 181 -45.08 -18.43 -0.97
C GLY A 181 -44.76 -19.92 -0.83
N GLN A 182 -43.47 -20.31 -0.81
CA GLN A 182 -43.09 -21.73 -0.69
C GLN A 182 -41.76 -21.90 0.06
N PRO A 183 -41.58 -23.02 0.79
CA PRO A 183 -40.30 -23.31 1.46
C PRO A 183 -39.18 -23.39 0.40
N VAL A 184 -38.01 -22.81 0.72
CA VAL A 184 -36.81 -22.88 -0.11
C VAL A 184 -36.51 -24.36 -0.35
N SER A 185 -36.72 -24.76 -1.58
CA SER A 185 -36.43 -26.15 -1.97
C SER A 185 -34.91 -26.28 -2.16
N PRO A 186 -34.26 -27.34 -1.62
CA PRO A 186 -32.86 -27.65 -1.95
C PRO A 186 -32.60 -27.78 -3.46
N GLN A 187 -33.67 -27.90 -4.26
CA GLN A 187 -33.63 -27.96 -5.73
C GLN A 187 -33.12 -26.67 -6.42
N SER A 188 -33.28 -25.47 -5.85
CA SER A 188 -32.82 -24.25 -6.52
C SER A 188 -31.30 -24.14 -6.58
N GLN A 189 -30.60 -24.58 -5.52
CA GLN A 189 -29.12 -24.66 -5.53
C GLN A 189 -28.63 -25.78 -6.45
N SER A 190 -29.31 -26.90 -6.47
CA SER A 190 -29.08 -28.03 -7.36
C SER A 190 -29.24 -27.58 -8.85
N ASP A 191 -30.24 -26.78 -9.16
CA ASP A 191 -30.48 -26.28 -10.52
C ASP A 191 -29.38 -25.33 -11.02
N GLU A 192 -28.82 -24.47 -10.16
CA GLU A 192 -27.70 -23.61 -10.50
C GLU A 192 -26.41 -24.40 -10.76
N GLU A 193 -26.13 -25.39 -9.91
CA GLU A 193 -24.97 -26.28 -10.10
C GLU A 193 -25.11 -27.12 -11.36
N LEU A 194 -26.32 -27.65 -11.64
CA LEU A 194 -26.61 -28.40 -12.87
C LEU A 194 -26.47 -27.53 -14.12
N LYS A 195 -26.91 -26.27 -14.08
CA LYS A 195 -26.72 -25.31 -15.19
C LYS A 195 -25.25 -25.06 -15.46
N LEU A 196 -24.45 -24.89 -14.40
CA LEU A 196 -23.00 -24.67 -14.56
C LEU A 196 -22.29 -25.90 -15.09
N LEU A 197 -22.65 -27.10 -14.62
CA LEU A 197 -22.13 -28.37 -15.14
C LEU A 197 -22.46 -28.51 -16.63
N ALA A 198 -23.70 -28.20 -17.02
CA ALA A 198 -24.14 -28.23 -18.42
C ALA A 198 -23.36 -27.23 -19.28
N ILE A 199 -23.20 -25.99 -18.80
CA ILE A 199 -22.41 -24.96 -19.48
C ILE A 199 -20.94 -25.34 -19.60
N ASN A 200 -20.36 -25.91 -18.55
CA ASN A 200 -18.97 -26.40 -18.59
C ASN A 200 -18.79 -27.56 -19.58
N GLY A 201 -19.73 -28.49 -19.62
CA GLY A 201 -19.75 -29.55 -20.62
C GLY A 201 -19.87 -29.02 -22.06
N LEU A 202 -20.74 -28.01 -22.28
CA LEU A 202 -20.85 -27.32 -23.56
C LEU A 202 -19.58 -26.58 -23.95
N MET A 203 -18.90 -25.93 -22.99
CA MET A 203 -17.61 -25.26 -23.26
C MET A 203 -16.54 -26.20 -23.77
N GLN A 204 -16.56 -27.45 -23.35
CA GLN A 204 -15.61 -28.49 -23.83
C GLN A 204 -16.02 -29.06 -25.19
N SER A 205 -17.31 -29.20 -25.47
CA SER A 205 -17.84 -29.81 -26.69
C SER A 205 -18.15 -28.81 -27.81
N ASP A 206 -18.74 -27.67 -27.48
CA ASP A 206 -19.13 -26.60 -28.42
C ASP A 206 -19.05 -25.22 -27.74
N PRO A 207 -17.86 -24.62 -27.68
CA PRO A 207 -17.67 -23.30 -27.08
C PRO A 207 -18.55 -22.21 -27.70
N SER A 208 -18.88 -22.33 -28.97
CA SER A 208 -19.69 -21.33 -29.69
C SER A 208 -21.11 -21.23 -29.16
N GLN A 209 -21.68 -22.33 -28.70
CA GLN A 209 -22.99 -22.36 -28.05
C GLN A 209 -22.94 -21.99 -26.56
N ALA A 210 -21.85 -22.34 -25.89
CA ALA A 210 -21.68 -22.12 -24.45
C ALA A 210 -21.45 -20.64 -24.12
N LEU A 211 -20.64 -19.90 -24.92
CA LEU A 211 -20.30 -18.49 -24.66
C LEU A 211 -21.51 -17.56 -24.52
N PRO A 212 -22.52 -17.61 -25.42
CA PRO A 212 -23.73 -16.77 -25.27
C PRO A 212 -24.54 -17.12 -24.00
N LEU A 213 -24.54 -18.39 -23.57
CA LEU A 213 -25.21 -18.81 -22.35
C LEU A 213 -24.49 -18.32 -21.10
N LEU A 214 -23.15 -18.36 -21.09
CA LEU A 214 -22.34 -17.79 -20.02
C LEU A 214 -22.52 -16.26 -19.92
N GLU A 215 -22.54 -15.56 -21.05
CA GLU A 215 -22.78 -14.12 -21.09
C GLU A 215 -24.18 -13.77 -20.54
N LYS A 216 -25.19 -14.59 -20.88
CA LYS A 216 -26.54 -14.45 -20.32
C LYS A 216 -26.60 -14.70 -18.81
N VAL A 217 -25.84 -15.66 -18.30
CA VAL A 217 -25.73 -15.90 -16.84
C VAL A 217 -25.07 -14.70 -16.16
N LEU A 218 -23.99 -14.17 -16.71
CA LEU A 218 -23.24 -13.04 -16.15
C LEU A 218 -24.03 -11.74 -16.15
N SER A 219 -24.83 -11.49 -17.17
CA SER A 219 -25.70 -10.31 -17.29
C SER A 219 -27.09 -10.50 -16.67
N GLY A 220 -27.46 -11.73 -16.33
CA GLY A 220 -28.80 -12.08 -15.83
C GLY A 220 -28.96 -11.92 -14.32
N THR A 221 -30.07 -12.45 -13.82
CA THR A 221 -30.49 -12.43 -12.40
C THR A 221 -29.93 -13.62 -11.59
N GLY A 222 -28.81 -14.24 -12.03
CA GLY A 222 -28.14 -15.29 -11.29
C GLY A 222 -27.51 -14.79 -10.00
N THR A 223 -27.34 -15.67 -9.00
CA THR A 223 -26.62 -15.33 -7.77
C THR A 223 -25.18 -14.89 -8.08
N PRO A 224 -24.54 -14.02 -7.27
CA PRO A 224 -23.14 -13.66 -7.45
C PRO A 224 -22.22 -14.87 -7.54
N ARG A 225 -22.47 -15.90 -6.74
CA ARG A 225 -21.74 -17.16 -6.78
C ARG A 225 -21.86 -17.89 -8.12
N LEU A 226 -23.07 -17.90 -8.72
CA LEU A 226 -23.27 -18.45 -10.06
C LEU A 226 -22.52 -17.64 -11.11
N LYS A 227 -22.58 -16.32 -11.03
CA LYS A 227 -21.85 -15.40 -11.93
C LYS A 227 -20.33 -15.58 -11.80
N GLU A 228 -19.82 -15.70 -10.59
CA GLU A 228 -18.39 -15.97 -10.34
C GLU A 228 -17.92 -17.28 -10.98
N ARG A 229 -18.68 -18.37 -10.79
CA ARG A 229 -18.36 -19.65 -11.41
C ARG A 229 -18.45 -19.59 -12.94
N ALA A 230 -19.43 -18.89 -13.49
CA ALA A 230 -19.53 -18.65 -14.93
C ALA A 230 -18.32 -17.87 -15.46
N LEU A 231 -17.86 -16.87 -14.71
CA LEU A 231 -16.67 -16.10 -15.02
C LEU A 231 -15.39 -16.97 -15.00
N PHE A 232 -15.29 -17.89 -14.04
CA PHE A 232 -14.18 -18.85 -13.95
C PHE A 232 -14.15 -19.80 -15.14
N VAL A 233 -15.33 -20.32 -15.56
CA VAL A 233 -15.43 -21.19 -16.75
C VAL A 233 -15.00 -20.44 -18.03
N LEU A 234 -15.40 -19.17 -18.17
CA LEU A 234 -14.93 -18.32 -19.25
C LEU A 234 -13.40 -18.16 -19.23
N ALA A 235 -12.84 -17.89 -18.06
CA ALA A 235 -11.40 -17.70 -17.91
C ALA A 235 -10.60 -18.94 -18.30
N GLN A 236 -11.08 -20.12 -17.94
CA GLN A 236 -10.42 -21.38 -18.28
C GLN A 236 -10.53 -21.77 -19.74
N SER A 237 -11.51 -21.24 -20.48
CA SER A 237 -11.70 -21.60 -21.88
C SER A 237 -10.53 -21.18 -22.78
N GLY A 238 -9.83 -20.11 -22.44
CA GLY A 238 -8.67 -19.59 -23.18
C GLY A 238 -9.01 -19.11 -24.60
N THR A 239 -10.29 -19.06 -24.99
CA THR A 239 -10.69 -18.60 -26.33
C THR A 239 -10.60 -17.08 -26.43
N PRO A 240 -10.30 -16.54 -27.63
CA PRO A 240 -10.28 -15.09 -27.84
C PRO A 240 -11.62 -14.41 -27.49
N GLU A 241 -12.72 -15.05 -27.78
CA GLU A 241 -14.08 -14.55 -27.54
C GLU A 241 -14.37 -14.48 -26.05
N ALA A 242 -14.02 -15.51 -25.28
CA ALA A 242 -14.13 -15.51 -23.84
C ALA A 242 -13.26 -14.41 -23.20
N SER A 243 -12.04 -14.22 -23.69
CA SER A 243 -11.17 -13.13 -23.26
C SER A 243 -11.79 -11.76 -23.49
N GLN A 244 -12.48 -11.55 -24.61
CA GLN A 244 -13.21 -10.30 -24.89
C GLN A 244 -14.37 -10.08 -23.91
N ILE A 245 -15.09 -11.13 -23.52
CA ILE A 245 -16.15 -11.03 -22.50
C ILE A 245 -15.54 -10.63 -21.16
N LEU A 246 -14.44 -11.27 -20.74
CA LEU A 246 -13.71 -10.92 -19.52
C LEU A 246 -13.25 -9.45 -19.52
N VAL A 247 -12.73 -8.96 -20.65
CA VAL A 247 -12.32 -7.56 -20.81
C VAL A 247 -13.51 -6.61 -20.63
N ARG A 248 -14.66 -6.91 -21.26
CA ARG A 248 -15.87 -6.08 -21.08
C ARG A 248 -16.34 -6.02 -19.62
N ILE A 249 -16.24 -7.13 -18.90
CA ILE A 249 -16.58 -7.17 -17.47
C ILE A 249 -15.54 -6.37 -16.66
N ALA A 250 -14.27 -6.53 -16.95
CA ALA A 250 -13.19 -5.78 -16.29
C ALA A 250 -13.29 -4.25 -16.55
N GLN A 251 -13.89 -3.82 -17.66
CA GLN A 251 -14.14 -2.42 -18.00
C GLN A 251 -15.31 -1.76 -17.23
N GLY A 252 -16.14 -2.54 -16.52
CA GLY A 252 -16.98 -1.92 -15.51
C GLY A 252 -18.47 -1.87 -15.73
N ASN A 253 -19.08 -2.82 -16.45
CA ASN A 253 -20.54 -2.89 -16.59
C ASN A 253 -21.23 -3.84 -15.59
N SER A 254 -20.49 -4.39 -14.62
CA SER A 254 -20.97 -5.31 -13.59
C SER A 254 -20.60 -4.84 -12.20
N ASN A 255 -21.02 -5.56 -11.16
CA ASN A 255 -20.64 -5.22 -9.79
C ASN A 255 -19.11 -5.28 -9.59
N PRO A 256 -18.56 -4.56 -8.58
CA PRO A 256 -17.13 -4.43 -8.36
C PRO A 256 -16.40 -5.76 -8.19
N GLU A 257 -17.03 -6.75 -7.53
CA GLU A 257 -16.41 -8.06 -7.32
C GLU A 257 -16.22 -8.83 -8.61
N LEU A 258 -17.22 -8.89 -9.47
CA LEU A 258 -17.07 -9.53 -10.77
C LEU A 258 -16.05 -8.80 -11.64
N GLN A 259 -15.98 -7.47 -11.56
CA GLN A 259 -14.98 -6.67 -12.23
C GLN A 259 -13.57 -7.03 -11.77
N THR A 260 -13.34 -7.04 -10.45
CA THR A 260 -12.04 -7.40 -9.85
C THR A 260 -11.65 -8.85 -10.16
N LYS A 261 -12.62 -9.79 -10.12
CA LYS A 261 -12.39 -11.19 -10.49
C LYS A 261 -12.04 -11.36 -11.97
N ALA A 262 -12.72 -10.61 -12.86
CA ALA A 262 -12.38 -10.61 -14.29
C ALA A 262 -10.95 -10.11 -14.53
N VAL A 263 -10.53 -9.06 -13.83
CA VAL A 263 -9.14 -8.55 -13.84
C VAL A 263 -8.16 -9.65 -13.41
N LYS A 264 -8.41 -10.29 -12.26
CA LYS A 264 -7.55 -11.39 -11.75
C LYS A 264 -7.44 -12.54 -12.75
N TYR A 265 -8.56 -12.94 -13.37
CA TYR A 265 -8.57 -14.03 -14.33
C TYR A 265 -7.86 -13.68 -15.65
N LEU A 266 -7.99 -12.44 -16.12
CA LEU A 266 -7.21 -11.96 -17.26
C LEU A 266 -5.71 -12.00 -16.98
N GLY A 267 -5.29 -11.65 -15.76
CA GLY A 267 -3.88 -11.75 -15.34
C GLY A 267 -3.37 -13.18 -15.26
N LEU A 268 -4.18 -14.10 -14.72
CA LEU A 268 -3.76 -15.48 -14.47
C LEU A 268 -3.82 -16.38 -15.73
N PHE A 269 -4.87 -16.20 -16.55
CA PHE A 269 -5.16 -17.11 -17.67
C PHE A 269 -5.05 -16.46 -19.05
N GLY A 270 -5.04 -15.12 -19.11
CA GLY A 270 -5.04 -14.38 -20.38
C GLY A 270 -3.70 -14.33 -21.11
N GLY A 271 -2.60 -14.73 -20.45
CA GLY A 271 -1.24 -14.62 -20.99
C GLY A 271 -0.89 -13.19 -21.42
N SER A 272 -0.07 -13.02 -22.45
CA SER A 272 0.33 -11.68 -22.93
C SER A 272 -0.86 -10.83 -23.40
N ARG A 273 -1.86 -11.44 -24.05
CA ARG A 273 -3.07 -10.73 -24.48
C ARG A 273 -3.90 -10.21 -23.31
N GLY A 274 -4.00 -11.00 -22.23
CA GLY A 274 -4.66 -10.59 -21.01
C GLY A 274 -3.97 -9.39 -20.37
N ILE A 275 -2.64 -9.41 -20.30
CA ILE A 275 -1.83 -8.31 -19.78
C ILE A 275 -1.98 -7.04 -20.63
N ASP A 276 -2.00 -7.16 -21.97
CA ASP A 276 -2.24 -6.02 -22.86
C ASP A 276 -3.66 -5.43 -22.68
N ALA A 277 -4.66 -6.30 -22.52
CA ALA A 277 -6.03 -5.87 -22.23
C ALA A 277 -6.13 -5.17 -20.86
N LEU A 278 -5.49 -5.72 -19.82
CA LEU A 278 -5.42 -5.09 -18.49
C LEU A 278 -4.72 -3.74 -18.54
N SER A 279 -3.71 -3.56 -19.39
CA SER A 279 -3.06 -2.26 -19.56
C SER A 279 -4.02 -1.20 -20.13
N GLN A 280 -4.91 -1.60 -21.06
CA GLN A 280 -5.95 -0.72 -21.60
C GLN A 280 -7.00 -0.38 -20.53
N VAL A 281 -7.44 -1.37 -19.74
CA VAL A 281 -8.39 -1.15 -18.64
C VAL A 281 -7.77 -0.21 -17.60
N TYR A 282 -6.50 -0.41 -17.23
CA TYR A 282 -5.77 0.45 -16.31
C TYR A 282 -5.76 1.92 -16.76
N ALA A 283 -5.45 2.14 -18.03
CA ALA A 283 -5.38 3.49 -18.58
C ALA A 283 -6.75 4.20 -18.66
N SER A 284 -7.85 3.46 -18.77
CA SER A 284 -9.20 3.99 -18.91
C SER A 284 -10.00 4.02 -17.61
N SER A 285 -9.61 3.28 -16.59
CA SER A 285 -10.30 3.20 -15.31
C SER A 285 -9.98 4.39 -14.41
N ASN A 286 -11.02 4.94 -13.76
CA ASN A 286 -10.89 5.88 -12.65
C ASN A 286 -11.16 5.22 -11.28
N ASP A 287 -11.39 3.92 -11.27
CA ASP A 287 -11.66 3.14 -10.07
C ASP A 287 -10.34 2.63 -9.50
N GLU A 288 -9.98 3.12 -8.30
CA GLU A 288 -8.72 2.77 -7.62
C GLU A 288 -8.63 1.27 -7.31
N GLU A 289 -9.73 0.63 -6.90
CA GLU A 289 -9.75 -0.80 -6.58
C GLU A 289 -9.48 -1.65 -7.84
N VAL A 290 -10.05 -1.25 -8.96
CA VAL A 290 -9.78 -1.89 -10.27
C VAL A 290 -8.32 -1.72 -10.65
N LYS A 291 -7.77 -0.51 -10.56
CA LYS A 291 -6.36 -0.25 -10.85
C LYS A 291 -5.44 -1.04 -9.93
N ARG A 292 -5.74 -1.11 -8.64
CA ARG A 292 -5.01 -1.91 -7.65
C ARG A 292 -5.01 -3.40 -8.01
N ALA A 293 -6.18 -3.94 -8.35
CA ALA A 293 -6.29 -5.34 -8.78
C ALA A 293 -5.49 -5.61 -10.07
N ILE A 294 -5.40 -4.63 -10.98
CA ILE A 294 -4.58 -4.75 -12.20
C ILE A 294 -3.09 -4.73 -11.86
N LEU A 295 -2.63 -3.84 -10.98
CA LEU A 295 -1.23 -3.84 -10.53
C LEU A 295 -0.84 -5.18 -9.89
N GLN A 296 -1.70 -5.75 -9.04
CA GLN A 296 -1.50 -7.09 -8.47
C GLN A 296 -1.43 -8.16 -9.57
N SER A 297 -2.29 -8.06 -10.59
CA SER A 297 -2.27 -8.98 -11.73
C SER A 297 -1.00 -8.86 -12.54
N PHE A 298 -0.46 -7.65 -12.75
CA PHE A 298 0.83 -7.44 -13.39
C PHE A 298 1.97 -8.06 -12.59
N MET A 299 1.97 -7.90 -11.26
CA MET A 299 2.96 -8.51 -10.37
C MET A 299 2.93 -10.04 -10.46
N LEU A 300 1.75 -10.64 -10.34
CA LEU A 300 1.58 -12.11 -10.40
C LEU A 300 1.96 -12.69 -11.76
N ALA A 301 1.70 -11.96 -12.85
CA ALA A 301 2.05 -12.35 -14.21
C ALA A 301 3.53 -12.05 -14.55
N GLY A 302 4.28 -11.39 -13.67
CA GLY A 302 5.67 -11.00 -13.95
C GLY A 302 5.80 -9.87 -14.97
N ALA A 303 4.76 -9.09 -15.21
CA ALA A 303 4.71 -8.00 -16.19
C ALA A 303 5.38 -6.73 -15.63
N ARG A 304 6.69 -6.79 -15.37
CA ARG A 304 7.49 -5.72 -14.75
C ARG A 304 7.48 -4.42 -15.56
N ASP A 305 7.47 -4.52 -16.87
CA ASP A 305 7.38 -3.37 -17.78
C ASP A 305 6.09 -2.56 -17.56
N ARG A 306 4.98 -3.24 -17.25
CA ARG A 306 3.70 -2.61 -16.95
C ARG A 306 3.68 -1.98 -15.57
N LEU A 307 4.28 -2.63 -14.57
CA LEU A 307 4.46 -2.06 -13.23
C LEU A 307 5.35 -0.83 -13.28
N TYR A 308 6.44 -0.87 -14.05
CA TYR A 308 7.34 0.28 -14.24
C TYR A 308 6.61 1.46 -14.89
N ALA A 309 5.84 1.21 -15.94
CA ALA A 309 5.06 2.24 -16.61
C ALA A 309 4.02 2.87 -15.66
N ALA A 310 3.36 2.07 -14.81
CA ALA A 310 2.44 2.55 -13.78
C ALA A 310 3.18 3.39 -12.72
N ALA A 311 4.31 2.90 -12.19
CA ALA A 311 5.12 3.63 -11.22
C ALA A 311 5.63 4.98 -11.74
N GLN A 312 5.88 5.09 -13.06
CA GLN A 312 6.34 6.32 -13.69
C GLN A 312 5.21 7.29 -14.05
N GLY A 313 4.04 6.77 -14.47
CA GLY A 313 2.99 7.56 -15.11
C GLY A 313 1.74 7.78 -14.27
N GLU A 314 1.58 7.08 -13.15
CA GLU A 314 0.40 7.22 -12.30
C GLU A 314 0.38 8.59 -11.60
N LYS A 315 -0.81 9.20 -11.56
CA LYS A 315 -1.02 10.51 -10.93
C LYS A 315 -1.49 10.39 -9.48
N ASP A 316 -2.15 9.29 -9.17
CA ASP A 316 -2.54 8.97 -7.82
C ASP A 316 -1.30 8.50 -7.05
N ALA A 317 -0.99 9.18 -5.94
CA ALA A 317 0.22 8.92 -5.17
C ALA A 317 0.20 7.54 -4.48
N ASP A 318 -0.98 7.04 -4.10
CA ASP A 318 -1.12 5.75 -3.44
C ASP A 318 -0.92 4.62 -4.44
N LEU A 319 -1.55 4.69 -5.60
CA LEU A 319 -1.35 3.72 -6.69
C LEU A 319 0.08 3.75 -7.23
N GLN A 320 0.70 4.94 -7.31
CA GLN A 320 2.10 5.06 -7.71
C GLN A 320 3.03 4.34 -6.73
N ARG A 321 2.84 4.57 -5.42
CA ARG A 321 3.62 3.88 -4.37
C ARG A 321 3.38 2.38 -4.41
N GLU A 322 2.15 1.94 -4.63
CA GLU A 322 1.82 0.52 -4.74
C GLU A 322 2.52 -0.14 -5.95
N ALA A 323 2.53 0.51 -7.10
CA ALA A 323 3.29 0.02 -8.26
C ALA A 323 4.80 -0.09 -7.97
N VAL A 324 5.38 0.88 -7.26
CA VAL A 324 6.77 0.86 -6.80
C VAL A 324 7.02 -0.32 -5.83
N GLN A 325 6.13 -0.53 -4.86
CA GLN A 325 6.25 -1.67 -3.92
C GLN A 325 6.19 -3.02 -4.64
N MET A 326 5.29 -3.15 -5.62
CA MET A 326 5.17 -4.38 -6.42
C MET A 326 6.39 -4.64 -7.28
N LEU A 327 7.08 -3.60 -7.77
CA LEU A 327 8.40 -3.74 -8.40
C LEU A 327 9.41 -4.29 -7.40
N GLY A 328 9.41 -3.81 -6.14
CA GLY A 328 10.24 -4.33 -5.07
C GLY A 328 10.00 -5.81 -4.79
N VAL A 329 8.74 -6.20 -4.60
CA VAL A 329 8.33 -7.61 -4.39
C VAL A 329 8.71 -8.49 -5.57
N SER A 330 8.66 -7.95 -6.80
CA SER A 330 9.08 -8.64 -8.03
C SER A 330 10.60 -8.75 -8.18
N GLY A 331 11.39 -8.14 -7.29
CA GLY A 331 12.85 -8.11 -7.37
C GLY A 331 13.38 -7.30 -8.55
N ALA A 332 12.66 -6.27 -8.99
CA ALA A 332 12.98 -5.45 -10.17
C ALA A 332 14.01 -4.35 -9.86
N ARG A 333 15.20 -4.72 -9.37
CA ARG A 333 16.25 -3.80 -8.87
C ARG A 333 16.65 -2.75 -9.89
N ASP A 334 16.95 -3.17 -11.12
CA ASP A 334 17.38 -2.26 -12.20
C ASP A 334 16.28 -1.25 -12.57
N ASP A 335 15.00 -1.66 -12.51
CA ASP A 335 13.89 -0.79 -12.82
C ASP A 335 13.64 0.22 -11.69
N LEU A 336 13.77 -0.19 -10.42
CA LEU A 336 13.73 0.70 -9.28
C LEU A 336 14.86 1.73 -9.34
N TRP A 337 16.07 1.30 -9.68
CA TRP A 337 17.20 2.21 -9.85
C TRP A 337 16.96 3.23 -10.98
N LYS A 338 16.51 2.77 -12.15
CA LYS A 338 16.15 3.66 -13.27
C LYS A 338 15.08 4.67 -12.85
N LEU A 339 14.05 4.20 -12.12
CA LEU A 339 12.97 5.07 -11.65
C LEU A 339 13.50 6.15 -10.69
N TYR A 340 14.38 5.78 -9.74
CA TYR A 340 15.02 6.72 -8.83
C TYR A 340 15.80 7.81 -9.58
N GLN A 341 16.52 7.42 -10.63
CA GLN A 341 17.31 8.36 -11.44
C GLN A 341 16.47 9.36 -12.25
N THR A 342 15.17 9.14 -12.44
CA THR A 342 14.26 10.13 -13.06
C THR A 342 13.97 11.31 -12.14
N THR A 343 14.50 11.31 -10.91
CA THR A 343 14.32 12.35 -9.91
C THR A 343 12.83 12.61 -9.60
N PRO A 344 12.07 11.58 -9.23
CA PRO A 344 10.68 11.74 -8.85
C PRO A 344 10.54 12.55 -7.55
N PRO A 345 9.33 12.95 -7.16
CA PRO A 345 9.07 13.60 -5.87
C PRO A 345 9.65 12.81 -4.70
N GLU A 346 10.02 13.49 -3.62
CA GLU A 346 10.69 12.89 -2.47
C GLU A 346 9.93 11.69 -1.88
N GLU A 347 8.60 11.80 -1.76
CA GLU A 347 7.76 10.71 -1.27
C GLU A 347 7.90 9.43 -2.12
N VAL A 348 7.98 9.59 -3.44
CA VAL A 348 8.19 8.48 -4.37
C VAL A 348 9.61 7.93 -4.25
N ARG A 349 10.64 8.80 -4.11
CA ARG A 349 12.03 8.36 -3.88
C ARG A 349 12.15 7.54 -2.60
N ARG A 350 11.46 7.96 -1.53
CA ARG A 350 11.40 7.21 -0.26
C ARG A 350 10.74 5.83 -0.44
N ALA A 351 9.64 5.77 -1.19
CA ALA A 351 9.00 4.49 -1.52
C ALA A 351 9.91 3.58 -2.35
N ILE A 352 10.73 4.17 -3.26
CA ILE A 352 11.68 3.40 -4.05
C ILE A 352 12.80 2.82 -3.16
N LEU A 353 13.33 3.59 -2.18
CA LEU A 353 14.31 3.06 -1.22
C LEU A 353 13.74 1.84 -0.48
N GLN A 354 12.53 1.96 0.03
CA GLN A 354 11.84 0.85 0.71
C GLN A 354 11.63 -0.35 -0.23
N ALA A 355 11.27 -0.11 -1.51
CA ALA A 355 11.13 -1.16 -2.50
C ALA A 355 12.49 -1.82 -2.85
N MET A 356 13.59 -1.05 -2.87
CA MET A 356 14.95 -1.59 -3.01
C MET A 356 15.33 -2.50 -1.83
N PHE A 357 14.98 -2.10 -0.59
CA PHE A 357 15.13 -2.97 0.58
C PHE A 357 14.35 -4.28 0.41
N ILE A 358 13.08 -4.22 0.02
CA ILE A 358 12.24 -5.41 -0.23
C ILE A 358 12.86 -6.30 -1.31
N ALA A 359 13.44 -5.71 -2.37
CA ALA A 359 14.15 -6.43 -3.43
C ALA A 359 15.52 -6.98 -3.00
N GLY A 360 15.98 -6.66 -1.79
CA GLY A 360 17.31 -6.99 -1.29
C GLY A 360 18.45 -6.34 -2.09
N ASP A 361 18.22 -5.10 -2.57
CA ASP A 361 19.15 -4.35 -3.43
C ASP A 361 20.15 -3.55 -2.59
N ALA A 362 21.08 -4.25 -1.96
CA ALA A 362 22.11 -3.64 -1.13
C ALA A 362 23.00 -2.67 -1.91
N ASP A 363 23.31 -3.00 -3.18
CA ASP A 363 24.31 -2.26 -3.98
C ASP A 363 23.83 -0.83 -4.30
N HIS A 364 22.57 -0.67 -4.71
CA HIS A 364 22.02 0.66 -4.99
C HIS A 364 21.75 1.44 -3.68
N LEU A 365 21.30 0.77 -2.61
CA LEU A 365 21.15 1.42 -1.29
C LEU A 365 22.50 1.92 -0.76
N GLU A 366 23.58 1.14 -0.89
CA GLU A 366 24.94 1.60 -0.56
C GLU A 366 25.37 2.83 -1.37
N ASN A 367 25.05 2.83 -2.67
CA ASN A 367 25.36 3.97 -3.52
C ASN A 367 24.63 5.22 -3.03
N LEU A 368 23.33 5.12 -2.74
CA LEU A 368 22.51 6.24 -2.26
C LEU A 368 22.94 6.71 -0.87
N ALA A 369 23.24 5.79 0.03
CA ALA A 369 23.77 6.13 1.36
C ALA A 369 25.07 6.96 1.32
N LYS A 370 25.89 6.77 0.25
CA LYS A 370 27.15 7.49 0.04
C LYS A 370 27.01 8.78 -0.78
N SER A 371 26.07 8.84 -1.71
CA SER A 371 26.01 9.88 -2.75
C SER A 371 24.78 10.76 -2.74
N GLU A 372 23.72 10.36 -2.03
CA GLU A 372 22.48 11.13 -1.97
C GLU A 372 22.71 12.45 -1.23
N LYS A 373 22.29 13.56 -1.87
CA LYS A 373 22.46 14.91 -1.33
C LYS A 373 21.40 15.30 -0.32
N ASP A 374 20.21 14.75 -0.52
CA ASP A 374 19.12 14.92 0.41
C ASP A 374 19.42 14.10 1.67
N GLU A 375 19.47 14.78 2.81
CA GLU A 375 19.89 14.18 4.09
C GLU A 375 18.88 13.11 4.54
N ASP A 376 17.60 13.37 4.41
CA ASP A 376 16.53 12.46 4.84
C ASP A 376 16.52 11.17 4.02
N LEU A 377 16.71 11.29 2.71
CA LEU A 377 16.81 10.12 1.81
C LEU A 377 18.11 9.34 2.05
N ARG A 378 19.21 10.04 2.32
CA ARG A 378 20.48 9.39 2.67
C ARG A 378 20.35 8.60 3.98
N ILE A 379 19.73 9.19 5.01
CA ILE A 379 19.45 8.51 6.29
C ILE A 379 18.52 7.32 6.08
N ALA A 380 17.49 7.46 5.24
CA ALA A 380 16.59 6.36 4.90
C ALA A 380 17.33 5.21 4.22
N ALA A 381 18.23 5.48 3.27
CA ALA A 381 19.06 4.45 2.64
C ALA A 381 19.96 3.73 3.65
N ILE A 382 20.58 4.46 4.60
CA ILE A 382 21.37 3.89 5.67
C ILE A 382 20.53 2.98 6.58
N HIS A 383 19.33 3.42 6.93
CA HIS A 383 18.40 2.64 7.74
C HIS A 383 18.02 1.33 7.03
N ASP A 384 17.69 1.39 5.75
CA ASP A 384 17.29 0.23 4.95
C ASP A 384 18.45 -0.76 4.77
N MET A 385 19.70 -0.26 4.68
CA MET A 385 20.91 -1.10 4.75
C MET A 385 21.00 -1.85 6.09
N GLY A 386 20.61 -1.21 7.19
CA GLY A 386 20.55 -1.84 8.51
C GLY A 386 19.58 -3.04 8.55
N LEU A 387 18.47 -2.97 7.82
CA LEU A 387 17.48 -4.04 7.75
C LEU A 387 17.89 -5.21 6.84
N ILE A 388 18.76 -4.99 5.84
CA ILE A 388 19.23 -6.05 4.92
C ILE A 388 20.11 -7.09 5.62
N GLY A 389 20.88 -6.68 6.65
CA GLY A 389 21.70 -7.56 7.44
C GLY A 389 23.22 -7.37 7.26
N SER A 390 23.98 -7.76 8.30
CA SER A 390 25.41 -7.47 8.46
C SER A 390 26.30 -8.13 7.41
N ASP A 391 25.96 -9.32 6.94
CA ASP A 391 26.75 -10.08 5.95
C ASP A 391 26.95 -9.31 4.63
N ARG A 392 26.01 -8.41 4.31
CA ARG A 392 26.02 -7.66 3.05
C ARG A 392 26.42 -6.21 3.20
N THR A 393 25.99 -5.54 4.26
CA THR A 393 26.12 -4.08 4.41
C THR A 393 26.94 -3.65 5.61
N GLY A 394 27.28 -4.55 6.54
CA GLY A 394 27.95 -4.21 7.80
C GLY A 394 29.30 -3.52 7.60
N SER A 395 30.16 -4.03 6.72
CA SER A 395 31.49 -3.44 6.46
C SER A 395 31.38 -2.03 5.86
N THR A 396 30.39 -1.81 5.02
CA THR A 396 30.10 -0.49 4.44
C THR A 396 29.63 0.49 5.52
N LEU A 397 28.72 0.08 6.41
CA LEU A 397 28.24 0.91 7.52
C LEU A 397 29.40 1.32 8.46
N ILE A 398 30.27 0.40 8.82
CA ILE A 398 31.48 0.70 9.65
C ILE A 398 32.37 1.73 8.95
N SER A 399 32.60 1.56 7.64
CA SER A 399 33.39 2.49 6.84
C SER A 399 32.72 3.87 6.73
N MET A 400 31.41 3.92 6.60
CA MET A 400 30.64 5.16 6.56
C MET A 400 30.70 5.92 7.89
N TYR A 401 30.63 5.22 9.02
CA TYR A 401 30.82 5.87 10.33
C TYR A 401 32.17 6.57 10.44
N ALA A 402 33.25 5.89 10.04
CA ALA A 402 34.59 6.45 10.08
C ALA A 402 34.77 7.67 9.14
N GLY A 403 33.99 7.76 8.07
CA GLY A 403 34.01 8.86 7.10
C GLY A 403 32.94 9.93 7.30
N ALA A 404 32.03 9.75 8.25
CA ALA A 404 30.92 10.66 8.49
C ALA A 404 31.44 12.04 8.95
N LYS A 405 30.87 13.09 8.34
CA LYS A 405 31.23 14.49 8.65
C LYS A 405 30.16 15.19 9.50
N ASP A 406 29.02 14.59 9.63
CA ASP A 406 27.87 15.13 10.35
C ASP A 406 27.32 14.12 11.37
N PRO A 407 26.81 14.59 12.52
CA PRO A 407 26.29 13.73 13.58
C PRO A 407 25.07 12.93 13.18
N SER A 408 24.23 13.44 12.24
CA SER A 408 23.01 12.75 11.80
C SER A 408 23.35 11.46 11.04
N THR A 409 24.31 11.51 10.12
CA THR A 409 24.85 10.31 9.45
C THR A 409 25.45 9.32 10.46
N SER A 410 26.24 9.80 11.43
CA SER A 410 26.85 8.93 12.46
C SER A 410 25.77 8.21 13.29
N ARG A 411 24.73 8.92 13.72
CA ARG A 411 23.60 8.33 14.45
C ARG A 411 22.82 7.31 13.60
N ALA A 412 22.57 7.64 12.33
CA ALA A 412 21.90 6.72 11.41
C ALA A 412 22.69 5.42 11.22
N VAL A 413 24.01 5.51 11.09
CA VAL A 413 24.88 4.32 10.99
C VAL A 413 24.87 3.50 12.30
N LEU A 414 24.96 4.15 13.47
CA LEU A 414 24.85 3.45 14.75
C LEU A 414 23.48 2.75 14.88
N GLN A 415 22.41 3.39 14.40
CA GLN A 415 21.09 2.79 14.39
C GLN A 415 21.03 1.58 13.42
N ALA A 416 21.61 1.69 12.24
CA ALA A 416 21.66 0.60 11.27
C ALA A 416 22.47 -0.62 11.83
N LEU A 417 23.60 -0.40 12.46
CA LEU A 417 24.39 -1.46 13.11
C LEU A 417 23.65 -2.10 14.29
N PHE A 418 22.88 -1.29 15.03
CA PHE A 418 22.01 -1.80 16.09
C PHE A 418 20.90 -2.71 15.52
N LEU A 419 20.25 -2.31 14.43
CA LEU A 419 19.24 -3.13 13.74
C LEU A 419 19.82 -4.45 13.21
N GLN A 420 21.07 -4.45 12.77
CA GLN A 420 21.80 -5.66 12.38
C GLN A 420 22.18 -6.57 13.55
N GLY A 421 22.09 -6.08 14.78
CA GLY A 421 22.56 -6.79 15.97
C GLY A 421 24.09 -6.85 16.08
N ASP A 422 24.83 -6.01 15.34
CA ASP A 422 26.31 -6.01 15.33
C ASP A 422 26.90 -5.27 16.55
N ALA A 423 26.76 -5.91 17.71
CA ALA A 423 27.31 -5.38 18.95
C ALA A 423 28.83 -5.18 18.89
N GLN A 424 29.59 -6.02 18.16
CA GLN A 424 31.03 -5.90 18.04
C GLN A 424 31.41 -4.60 17.31
N ALA A 425 30.78 -4.30 16.19
CA ALA A 425 31.01 -3.05 15.45
C ALA A 425 30.72 -1.82 16.31
N ILE A 426 29.61 -1.82 17.06
CA ILE A 426 29.26 -0.69 17.95
C ILE A 426 30.28 -0.55 19.09
N VAL A 427 30.77 -1.64 19.70
CA VAL A 427 31.84 -1.61 20.71
C VAL A 427 33.12 -1.04 20.13
N ASP A 428 33.53 -1.47 18.94
CA ASP A 428 34.74 -0.98 18.28
C ASP A 428 34.68 0.52 17.95
N ILE A 429 33.48 0.99 17.56
CA ILE A 429 33.17 2.42 17.39
C ILE A 429 33.28 3.13 18.74
N ALA A 430 32.59 2.67 19.79
CA ALA A 430 32.53 3.32 21.10
C ALA A 430 33.92 3.45 21.77
N ARG A 431 34.81 2.49 21.50
CA ARG A 431 36.21 2.53 22.00
C ARG A 431 37.05 3.62 21.34
N LYS A 432 36.80 3.89 20.05
CA LYS A 432 37.57 4.86 19.25
C LYS A 432 36.96 6.25 19.24
N GLU A 433 35.69 6.34 19.63
CA GLU A 433 34.90 7.59 19.56
C GLU A 433 35.44 8.60 20.59
N THR A 434 35.68 9.81 20.09
CA THR A 434 36.17 10.95 20.86
C THR A 434 35.07 11.97 21.18
N ASP A 435 33.99 12.01 20.38
CA ASP A 435 32.83 12.85 20.67
C ASP A 435 32.02 12.23 21.81
N PRO A 436 31.82 12.96 22.94
CA PRO A 436 31.12 12.42 24.10
C PRO A 436 29.66 12.05 23.81
N GLU A 437 28.94 12.80 22.95
CA GLU A 437 27.56 12.54 22.63
C GLU A 437 27.42 11.30 21.72
N MET A 438 28.26 11.15 20.72
CA MET A 438 28.27 9.96 19.87
C MET A 438 28.67 8.70 20.66
N LYS A 439 29.61 8.84 21.58
CA LYS A 439 29.99 7.74 22.48
C LYS A 439 28.83 7.34 23.39
N LYS A 440 28.09 8.31 23.92
CA LYS A 440 26.91 8.07 24.74
C LYS A 440 25.81 7.36 23.92
N ASP A 441 25.57 7.79 22.70
CA ASP A 441 24.61 7.14 21.76
C ASP A 441 25.01 5.67 21.51
N ALA A 442 26.27 5.39 21.26
CA ALA A 442 26.76 4.03 21.07
C ALA A 442 26.58 3.16 22.35
N VAL A 443 26.90 3.70 23.53
CA VAL A 443 26.72 3.00 24.81
C VAL A 443 25.24 2.76 25.11
N GLN A 444 24.37 3.72 24.79
CA GLN A 444 22.93 3.55 24.94
C GLN A 444 22.38 2.41 24.03
N LYS A 445 22.82 2.32 22.78
CA LYS A 445 22.45 1.19 21.92
C LYS A 445 22.95 -0.14 22.46
N LEU A 446 24.20 -0.20 22.91
CA LEU A 446 24.76 -1.41 23.53
C LEU A 446 23.98 -1.84 24.77
N SER A 447 23.46 -0.90 25.57
CA SER A 447 22.67 -1.22 26.76
C SER A 447 21.34 -1.89 26.44
N LEU A 448 20.84 -1.72 25.21
CA LEU A 448 19.61 -2.37 24.70
C LEU A 448 19.88 -3.71 24.01
N MET A 449 21.15 -4.04 23.74
CA MET A 449 21.53 -5.28 23.06
C MET A 449 21.76 -6.40 24.06
N HIS A 450 21.01 -7.48 23.95
CA HIS A 450 21.19 -8.68 24.76
C HIS A 450 22.34 -9.56 24.22
N SER A 451 23.56 -9.02 24.23
CA SER A 451 24.74 -9.76 23.78
C SER A 451 25.86 -9.75 24.81
N LYS A 452 26.65 -10.85 24.84
CA LYS A 452 27.82 -10.95 25.73
C LYS A 452 28.83 -9.84 25.44
N VAL A 453 29.07 -9.52 24.18
CA VAL A 453 29.99 -8.47 23.73
C VAL A 453 29.59 -7.10 24.28
N ALA A 454 28.31 -6.75 24.20
CA ALA A 454 27.80 -5.51 24.77
C ALA A 454 27.96 -5.48 26.30
N THR A 455 27.56 -6.58 26.98
CA THR A 455 27.67 -6.70 28.44
C THR A 455 29.12 -6.55 28.93
N ASP A 456 30.05 -7.24 28.30
CA ASP A 456 31.48 -7.19 28.67
C ASP A 456 32.03 -5.75 28.54
N TYR A 457 31.64 -5.01 27.49
CA TYR A 457 32.04 -3.62 27.29
C TYR A 457 31.43 -2.67 28.34
N LEU A 458 30.14 -2.86 28.67
CA LEU A 458 29.47 -2.06 29.71
C LEU A 458 30.13 -2.27 31.07
N LEU A 459 30.54 -3.51 31.42
CA LEU A 459 31.31 -3.81 32.61
C LEU A 459 32.72 -3.19 32.58
N GLU A 460 33.39 -3.15 31.42
CA GLU A 460 34.66 -2.46 31.22
C GLU A 460 34.57 -0.97 31.57
N ILE A 461 33.46 -0.29 31.14
CA ILE A 461 33.24 1.13 31.46
C ILE A 461 33.09 1.36 32.98
N LEU A 462 32.35 0.46 33.67
CA LEU A 462 32.09 0.58 35.12
C LEU A 462 33.33 0.31 35.99
N ASN A 463 34.32 -0.41 35.47
CA ASN A 463 35.54 -0.75 36.19
C ASN A 463 36.72 0.23 35.95
N LYS A 464 36.54 1.23 35.09
CA LYS A 464 37.47 2.35 34.87
C LYS A 464 37.11 3.54 35.75
#